data_e73bbbdbc5e6d667407740c6e3313bbb
#
_entry.id   e73bbbdbc5e6d667407740c6e3313bbb
#
_cell.length_a   1.000
_cell.length_b   1.000
_cell.length_c   1.000
_cell.angle_alpha   90.00
_cell.angle_beta   90.00
_cell.angle_gamma   90.00
#
_symmetry.space_group_name_H-M   'P 1'
#
loop_
_entity.id
_entity.type
_entity.pdbx_description
1 polymer ?
#
loop_
_entity_poly.entity_id
_entity_poly.type
_entity_poly.pdbx_seq_one_letter_code
_entity_poly.pdbx_strand_id
1 'polypeptide(L)'
;MRSIASQTVGFTGADLENLLNEAALLAARRKKKAITMPDIEEAAMKVLVGTEKKSHRMTERDKKITAYHEAGHAVTSYYLEHKDPVTHISIVPRGMAGGFTMYQPEKDEMHLMKSRMLDDIVGLLGGRVAEKIIFNDISTGASNDIERASDTARKMITKYGMSENSDR
;
A
#
# COMPACT_ATOMS: atom_id res chain seq x y z
N MET A 1 12.69 10.36 -16.23
CA MET A 1 13.01 10.93 -14.91
C MET A 1 11.79 11.26 -14.05
N ARG A 2 10.72 11.88 -14.57
CA ARG A 2 9.50 12.16 -13.76
C ARG A 2 8.88 10.90 -13.14
N SER A 3 8.93 9.75 -13.81
CA SER A 3 8.38 8.47 -13.30
C SER A 3 9.09 7.96 -12.04
N ILE A 4 10.40 8.10 -11.93
CA ILE A 4 11.14 7.64 -10.73
C ILE A 4 10.87 8.58 -9.55
N ALA A 5 10.91 9.89 -9.77
CA ALA A 5 10.68 10.88 -8.73
C ALA A 5 9.30 10.72 -8.07
N SER A 6 8.27 10.42 -8.87
CA SER A 6 6.92 10.18 -8.35
C SER A 6 6.79 8.87 -7.56
N GLN A 7 7.57 7.84 -7.89
CA GLN A 7 7.58 6.56 -7.17
C GLN A 7 8.45 6.57 -5.92
N THR A 8 9.30 7.59 -5.74
CA THR A 8 10.24 7.72 -4.63
C THR A 8 9.92 8.88 -3.68
N VAL A 9 8.67 9.35 -3.70
CA VAL A 9 8.20 10.35 -2.74
C VAL A 9 8.41 9.83 -1.32
N GLY A 10 9.03 10.66 -0.47
CA GLY A 10 9.38 10.28 0.91
C GLY A 10 10.67 9.47 1.06
N PHE A 11 11.38 9.13 -0.02
CA PHE A 11 12.67 8.46 0.07
C PHE A 11 13.75 9.41 0.57
N THR A 12 14.57 8.92 1.50
CA THR A 12 15.82 9.58 1.89
C THR A 12 16.92 9.32 0.85
N GLY A 13 18.05 10.04 0.95
CA GLY A 13 19.22 9.74 0.11
C GLY A 13 19.71 8.29 0.25
N ALA A 14 19.64 7.73 1.46
CA ALA A 14 19.99 6.33 1.72
C ALA A 14 19.01 5.35 1.04
N ASP A 15 17.72 5.67 1.00
CA ASP A 15 16.72 4.83 0.30
C ASP A 15 16.96 4.86 -1.21
N LEU A 16 17.32 6.02 -1.78
CA LEU A 16 17.66 6.16 -3.19
C LEU A 16 18.94 5.40 -3.56
N GLU A 17 19.96 5.44 -2.69
CA GLU A 17 21.18 4.64 -2.87
C GLU A 17 20.86 3.15 -2.85
N ASN A 18 20.07 2.68 -1.88
CA ASN A 18 19.62 1.30 -1.79
C ASN A 18 18.82 0.88 -3.02
N LEU A 19 17.91 1.73 -3.51
CA LEU A 19 17.14 1.50 -4.72
C LEU A 19 18.04 1.28 -5.94
N LEU A 20 19.03 2.15 -6.16
CA LEU A 20 19.94 2.03 -7.29
C LEU A 20 20.85 0.81 -7.17
N ASN A 21 21.32 0.49 -5.97
CA ASN A 21 22.09 -0.72 -5.72
C ASN A 21 21.28 -1.99 -6.00
N GLU A 22 20.03 -2.06 -5.55
CA GLU A 22 19.14 -3.19 -5.85
C GLU A 22 18.84 -3.30 -7.35
N ALA A 23 18.63 -2.18 -8.05
CA ALA A 23 18.44 -2.17 -9.51
C ALA A 23 19.68 -2.67 -10.25
N ALA A 24 20.88 -2.30 -9.79
CA ALA A 24 22.15 -2.79 -10.35
C ALA A 24 22.30 -4.30 -10.16
N LEU A 25 21.97 -4.81 -8.96
CA LEU A 25 21.99 -6.25 -8.67
C LEU A 25 21.00 -7.03 -9.54
N LEU A 26 19.80 -6.49 -9.77
CA LEU A 26 18.81 -7.08 -10.66
C LEU A 26 19.30 -7.13 -12.11
N ALA A 27 19.86 -6.04 -12.62
CA ALA A 27 20.43 -5.96 -13.95
C ALA A 27 21.58 -6.98 -14.14
N ALA A 28 22.48 -7.07 -13.16
CA ALA A 28 23.59 -8.01 -13.16
C ALA A 28 23.11 -9.48 -13.18
N ARG A 29 22.12 -9.84 -12.33
CA ARG A 29 21.51 -11.18 -12.33
C ARG A 29 20.87 -11.55 -13.67
N ARG A 30 20.32 -10.56 -14.38
CA ARG A 30 19.73 -10.70 -15.72
C ARG A 30 20.76 -10.61 -16.84
N LYS A 31 22.06 -10.52 -16.49
CA LYS A 31 23.19 -10.39 -17.44
C LYS A 31 23.02 -9.17 -18.38
N LYS A 32 22.40 -8.10 -17.92
CA LYS A 32 22.28 -6.84 -18.66
C LYS A 32 23.54 -6.01 -18.51
N LYS A 33 23.86 -5.20 -19.54
CA LYS A 33 25.01 -4.28 -19.52
C LYS A 33 24.71 -2.94 -18.84
N ALA A 34 23.45 -2.63 -18.63
CA ALA A 34 22.98 -1.39 -18.01
C ALA A 34 21.70 -1.60 -17.24
N ILE A 35 21.45 -0.75 -16.24
CA ILE A 35 20.18 -0.68 -15.52
C ILE A 35 19.11 -0.10 -16.44
N THR A 36 17.93 -0.72 -16.46
CA THR A 36 16.77 -0.25 -17.25
C THR A 36 15.63 0.17 -16.31
N MET A 37 14.64 0.90 -16.83
CA MET A 37 13.46 1.31 -16.03
C MET A 37 12.77 0.13 -15.35
N PRO A 38 12.49 -1.00 -16.01
CA PRO A 38 11.93 -2.17 -15.34
C PRO A 38 12.76 -2.72 -14.18
N ASP A 39 14.10 -2.55 -14.21
CA ASP A 39 14.96 -2.97 -13.09
C ASP A 39 14.82 -2.00 -11.91
N ILE A 40 14.65 -0.70 -12.18
CA ILE A 40 14.41 0.32 -11.16
C ILE A 40 13.01 0.14 -10.54
N GLU A 41 11.98 -0.08 -11.34
CA GLU A 41 10.61 -0.31 -10.88
C GLU A 41 10.52 -1.56 -9.97
N GLU A 42 11.16 -2.65 -10.36
CA GLU A 42 11.20 -3.86 -9.53
C GLU A 42 12.03 -3.67 -8.27
N ALA A 43 13.13 -2.91 -8.33
CA ALA A 43 13.91 -2.55 -7.16
C ALA A 43 13.13 -1.66 -6.21
N ALA A 44 12.36 -0.67 -6.71
CA ALA A 44 11.48 0.16 -5.91
C ALA A 44 10.43 -0.69 -5.16
N MET A 45 9.79 -1.62 -5.86
CA MET A 45 8.86 -2.57 -5.25
C MET A 45 9.53 -3.41 -4.15
N LYS A 46 10.76 -3.86 -4.37
CA LYS A 46 11.52 -4.62 -3.38
C LYS A 46 11.86 -3.78 -2.14
N VAL A 47 12.22 -2.52 -2.31
CA VAL A 47 12.54 -1.61 -1.21
C VAL A 47 11.27 -1.25 -0.42
N LEU A 48 10.15 -0.97 -1.09
CA LEU A 48 8.91 -0.53 -0.46
C LEU A 48 8.13 -1.66 0.22
N VAL A 49 7.99 -2.79 -0.46
CA VAL A 49 7.09 -3.89 -0.05
C VAL A 49 7.85 -5.14 0.40
N GLY A 50 9.12 -5.23 0.06
CA GLY A 50 9.97 -6.38 0.36
C GLY A 50 10.14 -7.35 -0.81
N THR A 51 10.92 -8.40 -0.58
CA THR A 51 11.21 -9.43 -1.57
C THR A 51 10.01 -10.33 -1.82
N GLU A 52 9.82 -10.73 -3.07
CA GLU A 52 8.84 -11.74 -3.44
C GLU A 52 9.12 -13.09 -2.76
N LYS A 53 8.09 -13.68 -2.14
CA LYS A 53 8.16 -15.00 -1.50
C LYS A 53 7.91 -16.12 -2.50
N LYS A 54 8.94 -16.56 -3.19
CA LYS A 54 8.83 -17.63 -4.19
C LYS A 54 8.54 -19.02 -3.59
N SER A 55 8.82 -19.22 -2.31
CA SER A 55 8.58 -20.49 -1.61
C SER A 55 7.16 -20.66 -1.08
N HIS A 56 6.38 -19.57 -0.99
CA HIS A 56 5.02 -19.62 -0.47
C HIS A 56 4.03 -19.86 -1.61
N ARG A 57 3.52 -21.10 -1.70
CA ARG A 57 2.46 -21.43 -2.65
C ARG A 57 1.11 -21.14 -2.00
N MET A 58 0.49 -20.03 -2.40
CA MET A 58 -0.88 -19.73 -2.02
C MET A 58 -1.84 -20.76 -2.65
N THR A 59 -2.84 -21.18 -1.88
CA THR A 59 -3.95 -21.99 -2.45
C THR A 59 -4.78 -21.11 -3.39
N GLU A 60 -5.55 -21.73 -4.28
CA GLU A 60 -6.45 -20.97 -5.16
C GLU A 60 -7.53 -20.20 -4.37
N ARG A 61 -7.94 -20.74 -3.21
CA ARG A 61 -8.81 -20.04 -2.27
C ARG A 61 -8.15 -18.79 -1.72
N ASP A 62 -6.92 -18.90 -1.24
CA ASP A 62 -6.18 -17.75 -0.68
C ASP A 62 -5.93 -16.68 -1.73
N LYS A 63 -5.56 -17.07 -2.96
CA LYS A 63 -5.41 -16.12 -4.07
C LYS A 63 -6.70 -15.36 -4.35
N LYS A 64 -7.84 -16.07 -4.34
CA LYS A 64 -9.16 -15.46 -4.56
C LYS A 64 -9.51 -14.48 -3.42
N ILE A 65 -9.29 -14.87 -2.16
CA ILE A 65 -9.53 -14.01 -1.01
C ILE A 65 -8.66 -12.75 -1.11
N THR A 66 -7.35 -12.92 -1.33
CA THR A 66 -6.41 -11.80 -1.47
C THR A 66 -6.81 -10.89 -2.63
N ALA A 67 -7.18 -11.46 -3.78
CA ALA A 67 -7.56 -10.65 -4.95
C ALA A 67 -8.78 -9.76 -4.69
N TYR A 68 -9.80 -10.27 -4.04
CA TYR A 68 -10.98 -9.47 -3.69
C TYR A 68 -10.68 -8.48 -2.57
N HIS A 69 -9.83 -8.84 -1.61
CA HIS A 69 -9.37 -7.95 -0.55
C HIS A 69 -8.65 -6.72 -1.14
N GLU A 70 -7.63 -6.94 -1.96
CA GLU A 70 -6.88 -5.85 -2.59
C GLU A 70 -7.74 -5.03 -3.57
N ALA A 71 -8.61 -5.70 -4.33
CA ALA A 71 -9.59 -5.01 -5.16
C ALA A 71 -10.54 -4.14 -4.34
N GLY A 72 -10.92 -4.59 -3.14
CA GLY A 72 -11.74 -3.84 -2.20
C GLY A 72 -11.08 -2.53 -1.79
N HIS A 73 -9.80 -2.54 -1.43
CA HIS A 73 -9.02 -1.33 -1.16
C HIS A 73 -8.99 -0.39 -2.37
N ALA A 74 -8.72 -0.93 -3.55
CA ALA A 74 -8.59 -0.14 -4.76
C ALA A 74 -9.92 0.52 -5.18
N VAL A 75 -11.01 -0.25 -5.21
CA VAL A 75 -12.34 0.25 -5.59
C VAL A 75 -12.83 1.29 -4.58
N THR A 76 -12.70 1.00 -3.28
CA THR A 76 -13.09 1.96 -2.24
C THR A 76 -12.31 3.27 -2.39
N SER A 77 -10.98 3.18 -2.53
CA SER A 77 -10.13 4.36 -2.66
C SER A 77 -10.39 5.18 -3.92
N TYR A 78 -10.80 4.53 -5.02
CA TYR A 78 -11.14 5.22 -6.26
C TYR A 78 -12.34 6.18 -6.12
N TYR A 79 -13.29 5.86 -5.25
CA TYR A 79 -14.48 6.70 -5.01
C TYR A 79 -14.31 7.69 -3.85
N LEU A 80 -13.17 7.70 -3.15
CA LEU A 80 -12.90 8.62 -2.06
C LEU A 80 -12.18 9.87 -2.58
N GLU A 81 -12.73 11.05 -2.26
CA GLU A 81 -12.28 12.33 -2.81
C GLU A 81 -10.86 12.70 -2.39
N HIS A 82 -10.49 12.38 -1.14
CA HIS A 82 -9.22 12.78 -0.56
C HIS A 82 -8.18 11.65 -0.53
N LYS A 83 -8.44 10.55 -1.23
CA LYS A 83 -7.50 9.41 -1.28
C LYS A 83 -6.52 9.55 -2.43
N ASP A 84 -5.26 9.19 -2.19
CA ASP A 84 -4.27 9.10 -3.26
C ASP A 84 -4.68 8.05 -4.30
N PRO A 85 -4.37 8.28 -5.58
CA PRO A 85 -4.68 7.32 -6.63
C PRO A 85 -3.93 6.00 -6.42
N VAL A 86 -4.63 4.89 -6.70
CA VAL A 86 -4.04 3.56 -6.71
C VAL A 86 -3.18 3.41 -7.95
N THR A 87 -1.92 3.04 -7.75
CA THR A 87 -0.95 2.86 -8.84
C THR A 87 -0.60 1.42 -9.11
N HIS A 88 -0.73 0.56 -8.09
CA HIS A 88 -0.40 -0.85 -8.24
C HIS A 88 -1.23 -1.72 -7.30
N ILE A 89 -1.70 -2.87 -7.81
CA ILE A 89 -2.37 -3.90 -7.04
C ILE A 89 -1.67 -5.22 -7.34
N SER A 90 -1.34 -5.99 -6.31
CA SER A 90 -0.70 -7.29 -6.48
C SER A 90 -1.20 -8.30 -5.47
N ILE A 91 -1.39 -9.52 -5.92
CA ILE A 91 -1.64 -10.70 -5.07
C ILE A 91 -0.38 -11.56 -4.88
N VAL A 92 0.76 -11.07 -5.37
CA VAL A 92 2.04 -11.76 -5.19
C VAL A 92 2.56 -11.48 -3.80
N PRO A 93 2.77 -12.49 -2.94
CA PRO A 93 3.26 -12.28 -1.59
C PRO A 93 4.64 -11.66 -1.56
N ARG A 94 4.79 -10.56 -0.80
CA ARG A 94 6.06 -9.87 -0.58
C ARG A 94 6.25 -9.52 0.90
N GLY A 95 7.46 -9.65 1.40
CA GLY A 95 7.74 -9.34 2.81
C GLY A 95 6.78 -10.08 3.75
N MET A 96 5.99 -9.37 4.55
CA MET A 96 4.95 -9.94 5.43
C MET A 96 3.55 -9.91 4.82
N ALA A 97 3.37 -9.29 3.64
CA ALA A 97 2.08 -9.14 2.98
C ALA A 97 1.75 -10.32 2.06
N GLY A 98 0.50 -10.77 2.07
CA GLY A 98 -0.04 -11.76 1.12
C GLY A 98 -0.39 -11.17 -0.24
N GLY A 99 -0.78 -9.90 -0.25
CA GLY A 99 -0.98 -9.02 -1.39
C GLY A 99 -0.74 -7.59 -0.94
N PHE A 100 -0.89 -6.61 -1.82
CA PHE A 100 -0.80 -5.20 -1.46
C PHE A 100 -1.43 -4.30 -2.52
N THR A 101 -1.95 -3.17 -2.06
CA THR A 101 -2.42 -2.07 -2.88
C THR A 101 -1.55 -0.84 -2.60
N MET A 102 -0.92 -0.29 -3.64
CA MET A 102 -0.07 0.89 -3.52
C MET A 102 -0.79 2.15 -3.96
N TYR A 103 -0.53 3.20 -3.23
CA TYR A 103 -1.00 4.55 -3.49
C TYR A 103 0.18 5.45 -3.80
N GLN A 104 -0.04 6.43 -4.66
CA GLN A 104 0.97 7.42 -4.99
C GLN A 104 0.47 8.80 -4.60
N PRO A 105 1.10 9.45 -3.60
CA PRO A 105 0.77 10.82 -3.26
C PRO A 105 0.96 11.73 -4.48
N GLU A 106 -0.07 12.51 -4.80
CA GLU A 106 0.02 13.52 -5.86
C GLU A 106 0.73 14.78 -5.38
N LYS A 107 0.68 15.03 -4.07
CA LYS A 107 1.24 16.23 -3.42
C LYS A 107 1.88 15.86 -2.08
N ASP A 108 2.94 16.56 -1.72
CA ASP A 108 3.48 16.55 -0.37
C ASP A 108 2.62 17.45 0.54
N GLU A 109 1.71 16.84 1.29
CA GLU A 109 0.87 17.57 2.23
C GLU A 109 1.54 17.65 3.60
N MET A 110 1.82 18.85 4.07
CA MET A 110 2.37 19.06 5.43
C MET A 110 1.33 18.85 6.53
N HIS A 111 0.03 18.99 6.22
CA HIS A 111 -1.06 18.86 7.17
C HIS A 111 -2.16 17.95 6.63
N LEU A 112 -2.53 16.95 7.42
CA LEU A 112 -3.65 16.05 7.10
C LEU A 112 -4.96 16.64 7.65
N MET A 113 -5.93 16.82 6.80
CA MET A 113 -7.27 17.27 7.18
C MET A 113 -8.10 16.10 7.73
N LYS A 114 -9.12 16.42 8.56
CA LYS A 114 -10.06 15.43 9.11
C LYS A 114 -10.70 14.56 8.01
N SER A 115 -11.13 15.18 6.90
CA SER A 115 -11.73 14.48 5.76
C SER A 115 -10.78 13.43 5.16
N ARG A 116 -9.51 13.81 4.96
CA ARG A 116 -8.47 12.88 4.48
C ARG A 116 -8.27 11.69 5.42
N MET A 117 -8.22 11.93 6.73
CA MET A 117 -8.05 10.86 7.71
C MET A 117 -9.26 9.92 7.77
N LEU A 118 -10.48 10.46 7.58
CA LEU A 118 -11.70 9.63 7.46
C LEU A 118 -11.65 8.77 6.20
N ASP A 119 -11.26 9.33 5.06
CA ASP A 119 -11.10 8.60 3.81
C ASP A 119 -10.02 7.51 3.93
N ASP A 120 -8.94 7.78 4.68
CA ASP A 120 -7.91 6.77 4.97
C ASP A 120 -8.47 5.59 5.77
N ILE A 121 -9.31 5.84 6.78
CA ILE A 121 -9.98 4.77 7.54
C ILE A 121 -10.91 3.96 6.64
N VAL A 122 -11.73 4.61 5.82
CA VAL A 122 -12.66 3.94 4.89
C VAL A 122 -11.89 3.09 3.88
N GLY A 123 -10.82 3.64 3.30
CA GLY A 123 -9.94 2.91 2.38
C GLY A 123 -9.30 1.67 3.01
N LEU A 124 -8.85 1.76 4.27
CA LEU A 124 -8.29 0.62 5.01
C LEU A 124 -9.34 -0.49 5.27
N LEU A 125 -10.60 -0.15 5.43
CA LEU A 125 -11.65 -1.13 5.68
C LEU A 125 -12.19 -1.77 4.39
N GLY A 126 -11.86 -1.24 3.22
CA GLY A 126 -12.36 -1.68 1.91
C GLY A 126 -12.12 -3.16 1.63
N GLY A 127 -10.92 -3.68 1.95
CA GLY A 127 -10.59 -5.09 1.76
C GLY A 127 -11.47 -6.03 2.57
N ARG A 128 -11.68 -5.73 3.86
CA ARG A 128 -12.56 -6.51 4.74
C ARG A 128 -14.02 -6.48 4.27
N VAL A 129 -14.50 -5.34 3.80
CA VAL A 129 -15.87 -5.20 3.28
C VAL A 129 -16.05 -6.03 2.02
N ALA A 130 -15.07 -6.01 1.12
CA ALA A 130 -15.10 -6.84 -0.09
C ALA A 130 -15.13 -8.35 0.24
N GLU A 131 -14.34 -8.83 1.21
CA GLU A 131 -14.42 -10.21 1.69
C GLU A 131 -15.84 -10.54 2.17
N LYS A 132 -16.43 -9.68 3.00
CA LYS A 132 -17.77 -9.89 3.53
C LYS A 132 -18.85 -9.99 2.44
N ILE A 133 -18.77 -9.12 1.43
CA ILE A 133 -19.73 -9.09 0.32
C ILE A 133 -19.60 -10.36 -0.55
N ILE A 134 -18.38 -10.75 -0.89
CA ILE A 134 -18.15 -11.81 -1.88
C ILE A 134 -18.23 -13.20 -1.27
N PHE A 135 -17.73 -13.38 -0.04
CA PHE A 135 -17.66 -14.70 0.59
C PHE A 135 -18.70 -14.89 1.69
N ASN A 136 -19.48 -13.86 2.03
CA ASN A 136 -20.33 -13.80 3.22
C ASN A 136 -19.59 -14.17 4.52
N ASP A 137 -18.28 -14.00 4.53
CA ASP A 137 -17.37 -14.33 5.59
C ASP A 137 -16.23 -13.32 5.64
N ILE A 138 -15.36 -13.41 6.63
CA ILE A 138 -14.20 -12.54 6.83
C ILE A 138 -12.98 -13.36 7.22
N SER A 139 -11.81 -12.96 6.73
CA SER A 139 -10.55 -13.59 7.06
C SER A 139 -9.77 -12.78 8.10
N THR A 140 -8.67 -13.36 8.58
CA THR A 140 -7.68 -12.65 9.42
C THR A 140 -6.77 -11.73 8.62
N GLY A 141 -6.87 -11.71 7.29
CA GLY A 141 -6.01 -10.92 6.40
C GLY A 141 -6.10 -9.42 6.64
N ALA A 142 -7.28 -8.94 7.07
CA ALA A 142 -7.52 -7.54 7.38
C ALA A 142 -6.96 -7.06 8.74
N SER A 143 -6.20 -7.87 9.48
CA SER A 143 -5.76 -7.52 10.83
C SER A 143 -4.95 -6.23 10.90
N ASN A 144 -4.00 -6.04 9.99
CA ASN A 144 -3.18 -4.83 9.90
C ASN A 144 -4.01 -3.59 9.52
N ASP A 145 -4.96 -3.74 8.60
CA ASP A 145 -5.82 -2.63 8.19
C ASP A 145 -6.74 -2.16 9.31
N ILE A 146 -7.28 -3.11 10.08
CA ILE A 146 -8.10 -2.81 11.27
C ILE A 146 -7.26 -2.12 12.34
N GLU A 147 -6.04 -2.60 12.59
CA GLU A 147 -5.12 -1.97 13.54
C GLU A 147 -4.82 -0.53 13.15
N ARG A 148 -4.43 -0.30 11.88
CA ARG A 148 -4.13 1.03 11.34
C ARG A 148 -5.36 1.95 11.36
N ALA A 149 -6.53 1.47 10.98
CA ALA A 149 -7.77 2.21 11.02
C ALA A 149 -8.13 2.63 12.45
N SER A 150 -8.01 1.70 13.40
CA SER A 150 -8.27 1.94 14.82
C SER A 150 -7.28 2.94 15.43
N ASP A 151 -6.00 2.83 15.10
CA ASP A 151 -4.96 3.76 15.55
C ASP A 151 -5.19 5.18 14.98
N THR A 152 -5.54 5.27 13.71
CA THR A 152 -5.89 6.54 13.07
C THR A 152 -7.09 7.18 13.76
N ALA A 153 -8.19 6.45 13.97
CA ALA A 153 -9.37 6.95 14.66
C ALA A 153 -9.05 7.41 16.09
N ARG A 154 -8.24 6.65 16.82
CA ARG A 154 -7.79 7.02 18.16
C ARG A 154 -6.99 8.32 18.15
N LYS A 155 -6.02 8.46 17.22
CA LYS A 155 -5.22 9.69 17.07
C LYS A 155 -6.08 10.90 16.72
N MET A 156 -7.09 10.73 15.87
CA MET A 156 -8.04 11.81 15.53
C MET A 156 -8.69 12.39 16.79
N ILE A 157 -9.09 11.54 17.73
CA ILE A 157 -9.74 11.96 18.97
C ILE A 157 -8.72 12.48 19.99
N THR A 158 -7.70 11.65 20.31
CA THR A 158 -6.84 11.90 21.48
C THR A 158 -5.68 12.86 21.22
N LYS A 159 -5.22 12.95 19.97
CA LYS A 159 -4.05 13.75 19.60
C LYS A 159 -4.40 15.00 18.80
N TYR A 160 -5.41 14.91 17.94
CA TYR A 160 -5.72 16.01 17.00
C TYR A 160 -7.02 16.72 17.34
N GLY A 161 -7.79 16.29 18.37
CA GLY A 161 -9.03 16.94 18.80
C GLY A 161 -10.10 16.99 17.70
N MET A 162 -10.15 16.00 16.80
CA MET A 162 -11.06 15.98 15.66
C MET A 162 -12.43 15.36 15.95
N SER A 163 -12.78 15.16 17.25
CA SER A 163 -14.10 14.70 17.66
C SER A 163 -15.12 15.84 17.57
N GLU A 164 -16.36 15.55 17.17
CA GLU A 164 -17.45 16.53 17.17
C GLU A 164 -17.90 16.95 18.58
N ASN A 165 -17.57 16.15 19.60
CA ASN A 165 -17.92 16.41 21.00
C ASN A 165 -16.78 17.00 21.83
N SER A 166 -15.63 17.33 21.23
CA SER A 166 -14.48 17.89 21.96
C SER A 166 -14.62 19.40 22.28
N ASP A 167 -15.65 20.06 21.76
CA ASP A 167 -15.92 21.48 21.96
C ASP A 167 -16.93 21.77 23.10
N ARG A 168 -17.16 20.80 24.01
CA ARG A 168 -18.00 20.98 25.21
C ARG A 168 -17.22 20.85 26.49
#